data_35f15ba2dfe31fc5f50b9a33f676280f
#
_entry.id   35f15ba2dfe31fc5f50b9a33f676280f
#
_cell.length_a   1.000
_cell.length_b   1.000
_cell.length_c   1.000
_cell.angle_alpha   90.00
_cell.angle_beta   90.00
_cell.angle_gamma   90.00
#
_symmetry.space_group_name_H-M   'P 1'
#
loop_
_entity.id
_entity.type
_entity.pdbx_description
1 polymer ?
#
loop_
_entity_poly.entity_id
_entity_poly.type
_entity_poly.pdbx_seq_one_letter_code
_entity_poly.pdbx_strand_id
1 'polypeptide(L)'
;LTSFYGTAGAILIGVPVGFLTAVYLDKFAPPRIKALLESAVGLLAGIPSVVYGLVGMLILVPGIRKLFNVPDGASLLAAIIVLAVMILPSIVKVSVTALEAVPKEYEDASLALGATPTETCFRVSVPAARSGIAAAVVLGVGRAIGEAMAVMMVSGNVPNMPELLGSVRFLTTAVASEMSYSSGLQRQALFSIALVLFLFIMLINAMLNLFL
;
A
#
# COMPACT_ATOMS: atom_id res chain seq x y z
N LEU A 1 10.18 -12.99 -7.34
CA LEU A 1 9.00 -13.62 -6.70
C LEU A 1 8.64 -12.91 -5.41
N THR A 2 9.55 -12.78 -4.44
CA THR A 2 9.29 -12.16 -3.11
C THR A 2 8.68 -10.77 -3.20
N SER A 3 9.24 -9.87 -4.03
CA SER A 3 8.69 -8.52 -4.22
C SER A 3 7.26 -8.55 -4.77
N PHE A 4 6.96 -9.49 -5.65
CA PHE A 4 5.60 -9.68 -6.17
C PHE A 4 4.63 -10.13 -5.07
N TYR A 5 4.96 -11.17 -4.30
CA TYR A 5 4.11 -11.66 -3.21
C TYR A 5 3.94 -10.62 -2.10
N GLY A 6 5.02 -9.91 -1.74
CA GLY A 6 4.96 -8.85 -0.74
C GLY A 6 4.04 -7.69 -1.15
N THR A 7 4.19 -7.22 -2.40
CA THR A 7 3.33 -6.16 -2.94
C THR A 7 1.89 -6.63 -3.10
N ALA A 8 1.66 -7.83 -3.66
CA ALA A 8 0.31 -8.38 -3.82
C ALA A 8 -0.41 -8.53 -2.46
N GLY A 9 0.30 -9.05 -1.44
CA GLY A 9 -0.23 -9.16 -0.08
C GLY A 9 -0.55 -7.80 0.53
N ALA A 10 0.31 -6.80 0.35
CA ALA A 10 0.07 -5.44 0.83
C ALA A 10 -1.13 -4.78 0.16
N ILE A 11 -1.30 -4.97 -1.15
CA ILE A 11 -2.44 -4.48 -1.92
C ILE A 11 -3.73 -5.16 -1.47
N LEU A 12 -3.71 -6.48 -1.28
CA LEU A 12 -4.88 -7.26 -0.87
C LEU A 12 -5.45 -6.80 0.48
N ILE A 13 -4.61 -6.30 1.37
CA ILE A 13 -5.00 -5.75 2.68
C ILE A 13 -5.24 -4.25 2.59
N GLY A 14 -4.28 -3.51 2.04
CA GLY A 14 -4.26 -2.04 2.08
C GLY A 14 -5.33 -1.40 1.19
N VAL A 15 -5.62 -1.98 0.02
CA VAL A 15 -6.63 -1.41 -0.89
C VAL A 15 -8.04 -1.51 -0.31
N PRO A 16 -8.54 -2.69 0.14
CA PRO A 16 -9.87 -2.76 0.73
C PRO A 16 -10.02 -1.88 1.97
N VAL A 17 -9.04 -1.90 2.87
CA VAL A 17 -9.07 -1.09 4.10
C VAL A 17 -9.04 0.40 3.75
N GLY A 18 -8.14 0.83 2.88
CA GLY A 18 -8.03 2.23 2.46
C GLY A 18 -9.27 2.74 1.72
N PHE A 19 -9.81 1.93 0.80
CA PHE A 19 -11.03 2.28 0.06
C PHE A 19 -12.25 2.38 0.99
N LEU A 20 -12.47 1.37 1.86
CA LEU A 20 -13.60 1.42 2.79
C LEU A 20 -13.47 2.57 3.79
N THR A 21 -12.25 2.90 4.22
CA THR A 21 -12.00 4.07 5.05
C THR A 21 -12.34 5.36 4.30
N ALA A 22 -11.97 5.49 3.04
CA ALA A 22 -12.32 6.65 2.22
C ALA A 22 -13.82 6.81 2.03
N VAL A 23 -14.54 5.72 1.74
CA VAL A 23 -15.99 5.71 1.62
C VAL A 23 -16.65 6.12 2.95
N TYR A 24 -16.16 5.59 4.07
CA TYR A 24 -16.66 5.97 5.40
C TYR A 24 -16.46 7.45 5.69
N LEU A 25 -15.26 7.97 5.41
CA LEU A 25 -14.91 9.37 5.65
C LEU A 25 -15.75 10.36 4.83
N ASP A 26 -16.00 10.01 3.57
CA ASP A 26 -16.74 10.92 2.68
C ASP A 26 -18.26 10.87 2.89
N LYS A 27 -18.83 9.65 3.06
CA LYS A 27 -20.28 9.46 3.03
C LYS A 27 -20.95 9.27 4.39
N PHE A 28 -20.21 8.76 5.40
CA PHE A 28 -20.87 8.31 6.65
C PHE A 28 -20.27 8.96 7.90
N ALA A 29 -19.06 9.48 7.86
CA ALA A 29 -18.40 10.02 9.04
C ALA A 29 -19.02 11.35 9.49
N PRO A 30 -19.38 11.50 10.78
CA PRO A 30 -19.78 12.79 11.31
C PRO A 30 -18.59 13.77 11.24
N PRO A 31 -18.83 15.09 11.11
CA PRO A 31 -17.78 16.08 10.83
C PRO A 31 -16.58 16.05 11.78
N ARG A 32 -16.82 15.76 13.06
CA ARG A 32 -15.76 15.67 14.08
C ARG A 32 -14.84 14.46 13.85
N ILE A 33 -15.43 13.31 13.51
CA ILE A 33 -14.68 12.07 13.24
C ILE A 33 -13.96 12.18 11.89
N LYS A 34 -14.60 12.76 10.86
CA LYS A 34 -13.98 13.06 9.57
C LYS A 34 -12.71 13.89 9.77
N ALA A 35 -12.79 15.03 10.45
CA ALA A 35 -11.65 15.92 10.69
C ALA A 35 -10.51 15.22 11.48
N LEU A 36 -10.84 14.41 12.49
CA LEU A 36 -9.86 13.67 13.28
C LEU A 36 -9.13 12.63 12.42
N LEU A 37 -9.87 11.82 11.66
CA LEU A 37 -9.29 10.76 10.83
C LEU A 37 -8.51 11.32 9.64
N GLU A 38 -8.97 12.38 9.00
CA GLU A 38 -8.22 13.07 7.95
C GLU A 38 -6.91 13.64 8.47
N SER A 39 -6.92 14.22 9.67
CA SER A 39 -5.69 14.68 10.33
C SER A 39 -4.74 13.51 10.63
N ALA A 40 -5.26 12.40 11.15
CA ALA A 40 -4.46 11.20 11.42
C ALA A 40 -3.86 10.60 10.14
N VAL A 41 -4.66 10.46 9.07
CA VAL A 41 -4.20 10.03 7.75
C VAL A 41 -3.17 11.02 7.17
N GLY A 42 -3.36 12.32 7.42
CA GLY A 42 -2.42 13.37 7.05
C GLY A 42 -1.07 13.21 7.73
N LEU A 43 -1.07 12.96 9.03
CA LEU A 43 0.16 12.71 9.81
C LEU A 43 0.85 11.44 9.33
N LEU A 44 0.12 10.34 9.16
CA LEU A 44 0.67 9.09 8.63
C LEU A 44 1.33 9.30 7.25
N ALA A 45 0.74 10.09 6.36
CA ALA A 45 1.34 10.41 5.06
C ALA A 45 2.69 11.14 5.15
N GLY A 46 2.91 11.92 6.22
CA GLY A 46 4.13 12.67 6.48
C GLY A 46 5.25 11.89 7.16
N ILE A 47 4.97 10.69 7.68
CA ILE A 47 5.97 9.86 8.35
C ILE A 47 6.95 9.28 7.32
N PRO A 48 8.29 9.45 7.51
CA PRO A 48 9.29 8.79 6.68
C PRO A 48 9.17 7.26 6.73
N SER A 49 9.40 6.57 5.59
CA SER A 49 9.26 5.11 5.50
C SER A 49 10.14 4.34 6.49
N VAL A 50 11.33 4.88 6.79
CA VAL A 50 12.24 4.31 7.79
C VAL A 50 11.59 4.20 9.17
N VAL A 51 10.75 5.17 9.54
CA VAL A 51 10.05 5.15 10.84
C VAL A 51 9.02 4.01 10.87
N TYR A 52 8.30 3.78 9.77
CA TYR A 52 7.42 2.60 9.66
C TYR A 52 8.19 1.30 9.81
N GLY A 53 9.38 1.21 9.19
CA GLY A 53 10.27 0.06 9.34
C GLY A 53 10.75 -0.11 10.77
N LEU A 54 11.16 0.98 11.45
CA LEU A 54 11.61 0.95 12.84
C LEU A 54 10.49 0.47 13.79
N VAL A 55 9.30 1.04 13.66
CA VAL A 55 8.13 0.61 14.45
C VAL A 55 7.80 -0.85 14.16
N GLY A 56 7.83 -1.25 12.89
CA GLY A 56 7.65 -2.65 12.49
C GLY A 56 8.67 -3.58 13.14
N MET A 57 9.93 -3.21 13.14
CA MET A 57 11.01 -3.99 13.75
C MET A 57 10.87 -4.09 15.27
N LEU A 58 10.47 -3.02 15.95
CA LEU A 58 10.37 -2.99 17.41
C LEU A 58 9.09 -3.61 17.96
N ILE A 59 7.99 -3.54 17.22
CA ILE A 59 6.67 -3.98 17.70
C ILE A 59 6.16 -5.19 16.91
N LEU A 60 6.13 -5.10 15.58
CA LEU A 60 5.51 -6.11 14.72
C LEU A 60 6.33 -7.39 14.68
N VAL A 61 7.64 -7.30 14.47
CA VAL A 61 8.54 -8.46 14.39
C VAL A 61 8.52 -9.26 15.69
N PRO A 62 8.69 -8.68 16.90
CA PRO A 62 8.53 -9.42 18.15
C PRO A 62 7.11 -9.95 18.37
N GLY A 63 6.09 -9.23 17.90
CA GLY A 63 4.71 -9.66 17.94
C GLY A 63 4.47 -10.93 17.12
N ILE A 64 4.94 -10.96 15.88
CA ILE A 64 4.86 -12.13 14.99
C ILE A 64 5.62 -13.31 15.59
N ARG A 65 6.85 -13.06 16.08
CA ARG A 65 7.65 -14.09 16.75
C ARG A 65 6.91 -14.79 17.88
N LYS A 66 6.27 -14.01 18.74
CA LYS A 66 5.51 -14.53 19.89
C LYS A 66 4.20 -15.24 19.47
N LEU A 67 3.47 -14.64 18.52
CA LEU A 67 2.16 -15.12 18.10
C LEU A 67 2.26 -16.48 17.37
N PHE A 68 3.25 -16.59 16.48
CA PHE A 68 3.44 -17.80 15.65
C PHE A 68 4.51 -18.75 16.18
N ASN A 69 5.15 -18.43 17.32
CA ASN A 69 6.21 -19.22 17.94
C ASN A 69 7.34 -19.58 16.96
N VAL A 70 7.77 -18.61 16.16
CA VAL A 70 8.86 -18.75 15.18
C VAL A 70 10.19 -18.24 15.76
N PRO A 71 11.35 -18.75 15.27
CA PRO A 71 12.67 -18.33 15.78
C PRO A 71 12.95 -16.85 15.58
N ASP A 72 12.56 -16.32 14.41
CA ASP A 72 12.66 -14.91 14.04
C ASP A 72 11.32 -14.44 13.48
N GLY A 73 10.86 -13.27 13.90
CA GLY A 73 9.61 -12.67 13.40
C GLY A 73 9.82 -11.78 12.16
N ALA A 74 11.08 -11.52 11.77
CA ALA A 74 11.39 -10.82 10.53
C ALA A 74 11.03 -11.72 9.33
N SER A 75 10.04 -11.30 8.55
CA SER A 75 9.36 -12.21 7.62
C SER A 75 8.65 -11.47 6.48
N LEU A 76 8.20 -12.24 5.49
CA LEU A 76 7.33 -11.74 4.42
C LEU A 76 6.04 -11.15 4.98
N LEU A 77 5.46 -11.77 6.02
CA LEU A 77 4.25 -11.27 6.68
C LEU A 77 4.48 -9.89 7.31
N ALA A 78 5.60 -9.69 8.02
CA ALA A 78 5.96 -8.40 8.59
C ALA A 78 6.08 -7.32 7.49
N ALA A 79 6.72 -7.65 6.38
CA ALA A 79 6.84 -6.75 5.24
C ALA A 79 5.47 -6.42 4.62
N ILE A 80 4.59 -7.40 4.43
CA ILE A 80 3.23 -7.20 3.91
C ILE A 80 2.45 -6.22 4.79
N ILE A 81 2.46 -6.41 6.11
CA ILE A 81 1.71 -5.55 7.04
C ILE A 81 2.26 -4.13 7.04
N VAL A 82 3.57 -3.95 7.09
CA VAL A 82 4.20 -2.61 7.05
C VAL A 82 3.88 -1.91 5.74
N LEU A 83 4.01 -2.58 4.60
CA LEU A 83 3.66 -2.04 3.29
C LEU A 83 2.17 -1.68 3.21
N ALA A 84 1.29 -2.55 3.70
CA ALA A 84 -0.15 -2.30 3.70
C ALA A 84 -0.50 -1.03 4.47
N VAL A 85 0.05 -0.86 5.69
CA VAL A 85 -0.16 0.36 6.50
C VAL A 85 0.39 1.60 5.79
N MET A 86 1.55 1.49 5.15
CA MET A 86 2.23 2.61 4.50
C MET A 86 1.50 3.12 3.25
N ILE A 87 0.77 2.25 2.52
CA ILE A 87 0.00 2.67 1.34
C ILE A 87 -1.37 3.26 1.70
N LEU A 88 -1.91 2.96 2.89
CA LEU A 88 -3.22 3.44 3.33
C LEU A 88 -3.42 4.95 3.15
N PRO A 89 -2.52 5.84 3.61
CA PRO A 89 -2.73 7.28 3.51
C PRO A 89 -2.92 7.76 2.08
N SER A 90 -2.16 7.19 1.14
CA SER A 90 -2.25 7.56 -0.28
C SER A 90 -3.58 7.12 -0.88
N ILE A 91 -4.00 5.87 -0.60
CA ILE A 91 -5.28 5.34 -1.10
C ILE A 91 -6.45 6.11 -0.51
N VAL A 92 -6.44 6.35 0.81
CA VAL A 92 -7.54 7.09 1.47
C VAL A 92 -7.68 8.50 0.91
N LYS A 93 -6.59 9.29 0.88
CA LYS A 93 -6.64 10.69 0.44
C LYS A 93 -7.14 10.83 -1.00
N VAL A 94 -6.55 10.07 -1.91
CA VAL A 94 -6.91 10.17 -3.34
C VAL A 94 -8.34 9.66 -3.58
N SER A 95 -8.76 8.58 -2.88
CA SER A 95 -10.12 8.07 -2.99
C SER A 95 -11.16 9.03 -2.40
N VAL A 96 -10.89 9.70 -1.27
CA VAL A 96 -11.77 10.75 -0.71
C VAL A 96 -11.92 11.88 -1.70
N THR A 97 -10.81 12.41 -2.23
CA THR A 97 -10.86 13.48 -3.23
C THR A 97 -11.67 13.08 -4.48
N ALA A 98 -11.55 11.82 -4.92
CA ALA A 98 -12.30 11.31 -6.06
C ALA A 98 -13.81 11.20 -5.76
N LEU A 99 -14.19 10.80 -4.56
CA LEU A 99 -15.59 10.72 -4.13
C LEU A 99 -16.20 12.12 -3.94
N GLU A 100 -15.46 13.06 -3.37
CA GLU A 100 -15.89 14.46 -3.20
C GLU A 100 -16.07 15.20 -4.54
N ALA A 101 -15.38 14.76 -5.59
CA ALA A 101 -15.50 15.32 -6.94
C ALA A 101 -16.78 14.87 -7.66
N VAL A 102 -17.53 13.90 -7.14
CA VAL A 102 -18.80 13.47 -7.73
C VAL A 102 -19.87 14.54 -7.54
N PRO A 103 -20.55 15.02 -8.60
CA PRO A 103 -21.61 16.02 -8.48
C PRO A 103 -22.73 15.55 -7.55
N LYS A 104 -23.16 16.43 -6.62
CA LYS A 104 -24.22 16.11 -5.65
C LYS A 104 -25.55 15.80 -6.32
N GLU A 105 -25.80 16.35 -7.50
CA GLU A 105 -27.00 16.12 -8.29
C GLU A 105 -27.21 14.63 -8.60
N TYR A 106 -26.15 13.84 -8.74
CA TYR A 106 -26.25 12.40 -8.96
C TYR A 106 -26.76 11.68 -7.72
N GLU A 107 -26.29 12.09 -6.54
CA GLU A 107 -26.72 11.54 -5.26
C GLU A 107 -28.16 11.93 -4.94
N ASP A 108 -28.50 13.22 -5.13
CA ASP A 108 -29.83 13.75 -4.89
C ASP A 108 -30.87 13.10 -5.79
N ALA A 109 -30.54 12.87 -7.08
CA ALA A 109 -31.42 12.15 -8.01
C ALA A 109 -31.67 10.70 -7.57
N SER A 110 -30.64 10.01 -7.09
CA SER A 110 -30.77 8.64 -6.58
C SER A 110 -31.66 8.57 -5.33
N LEU A 111 -31.46 9.50 -4.39
CA LEU A 111 -32.28 9.60 -3.18
C LEU A 111 -33.75 9.97 -3.50
N ALA A 112 -33.98 10.84 -4.49
CA ALA A 112 -35.32 11.20 -4.94
C ALA A 112 -36.06 10.01 -5.54
N LEU A 113 -35.36 9.03 -6.12
CA LEU A 113 -35.93 7.77 -6.61
C LEU A 113 -36.19 6.74 -5.49
N GLY A 114 -35.93 7.10 -4.23
CA GLY A 114 -36.20 6.25 -3.06
C GLY A 114 -35.03 5.33 -2.68
N ALA A 115 -33.84 5.49 -3.26
CA ALA A 115 -32.66 4.74 -2.83
C ALA A 115 -32.21 5.15 -1.42
N THR A 116 -31.69 4.20 -0.67
CA THR A 116 -31.05 4.49 0.63
C THR A 116 -29.69 5.16 0.45
N PRO A 117 -29.16 5.92 1.45
CA PRO A 117 -27.83 6.51 1.37
C PRO A 117 -26.72 5.49 1.05
N THR A 118 -26.82 4.29 1.59
CA THR A 118 -25.87 3.20 1.31
C THR A 118 -25.96 2.72 -0.14
N GLU A 119 -27.16 2.55 -0.68
CA GLU A 119 -27.34 2.19 -2.08
C GLU A 119 -26.85 3.28 -3.02
N THR A 120 -27.15 4.54 -2.73
CA THR A 120 -26.64 5.70 -3.48
C THR A 120 -25.12 5.70 -3.49
N CYS A 121 -24.47 5.50 -2.33
CA CYS A 121 -23.03 5.44 -2.24
C CYS A 121 -22.43 4.37 -3.17
N PHE A 122 -22.84 3.10 -3.03
CA PHE A 122 -22.23 2.00 -3.76
C PHE A 122 -22.68 1.83 -5.21
N ARG A 123 -23.89 2.31 -5.56
CA ARG A 123 -24.43 2.20 -6.94
C ARG A 123 -24.29 3.46 -7.77
N VAL A 124 -24.05 4.63 -7.15
CA VAL A 124 -23.93 5.90 -7.87
C VAL A 124 -22.58 6.56 -7.60
N SER A 125 -22.26 6.92 -6.34
CA SER A 125 -21.06 7.71 -6.02
C SER A 125 -19.76 6.94 -6.32
N VAL A 126 -19.65 5.68 -5.87
CA VAL A 126 -18.46 4.86 -6.11
C VAL A 126 -18.24 4.56 -7.60
N PRO A 127 -19.24 4.12 -8.39
CA PRO A 127 -19.07 3.97 -9.82
C PRO A 127 -18.74 5.26 -10.57
N ALA A 128 -19.29 6.39 -10.14
CA ALA A 128 -18.97 7.70 -10.72
C ALA A 128 -17.51 8.12 -10.45
N ALA A 129 -16.98 7.79 -9.25
CA ALA A 129 -15.60 8.07 -8.85
C ALA A 129 -14.58 7.00 -9.28
N ARG A 130 -14.97 5.99 -10.05
CA ARG A 130 -14.14 4.80 -10.35
C ARG A 130 -12.75 5.11 -10.87
N SER A 131 -12.60 6.08 -11.78
CA SER A 131 -11.32 6.46 -12.35
C SER A 131 -10.37 7.04 -11.31
N GLY A 132 -10.87 7.90 -10.41
CA GLY A 132 -10.07 8.46 -9.33
C GLY A 132 -9.71 7.41 -8.25
N ILE A 133 -10.63 6.51 -7.93
CA ILE A 133 -10.36 5.39 -7.00
C ILE A 133 -9.31 4.46 -7.60
N ALA A 134 -9.40 4.13 -8.88
CA ALA A 134 -8.41 3.31 -9.54
C ALA A 134 -7.04 4.02 -9.60
N ALA A 135 -6.99 5.33 -9.84
CA ALA A 135 -5.75 6.11 -9.72
C ALA A 135 -5.14 6.05 -8.30
N ALA A 136 -5.97 6.06 -7.25
CA ALA A 136 -5.53 5.87 -5.87
C ALA A 136 -4.85 4.51 -5.66
N VAL A 137 -5.42 3.44 -6.22
CA VAL A 137 -4.85 2.09 -6.17
C VAL A 137 -3.52 2.04 -6.91
N VAL A 138 -3.44 2.59 -8.13
CA VAL A 138 -2.20 2.66 -8.93
C VAL A 138 -1.08 3.34 -8.13
N LEU A 139 -1.39 4.48 -7.50
CA LEU A 139 -0.43 5.20 -6.67
C LEU A 139 0.05 4.37 -5.47
N GLY A 140 -0.88 3.66 -4.81
CA GLY A 140 -0.56 2.75 -3.72
C GLY A 140 0.34 1.59 -4.16
N VAL A 141 0.03 0.97 -5.31
CA VAL A 141 0.82 -0.11 -5.91
C VAL A 141 2.24 0.37 -6.22
N GLY A 142 2.38 1.50 -6.92
CA GLY A 142 3.67 2.08 -7.25
C GLY A 142 4.54 2.33 -6.01
N ARG A 143 3.92 2.84 -4.94
CA ARG A 143 4.60 3.08 -3.65
C ARG A 143 5.05 1.77 -2.99
N ALA A 144 4.18 0.73 -2.99
CA ALA A 144 4.51 -0.56 -2.38
C ALA A 144 5.65 -1.28 -3.10
N ILE A 145 5.68 -1.25 -4.44
CA ILE A 145 6.73 -1.90 -5.24
C ILE A 145 8.08 -1.21 -5.05
N GLY A 146 8.08 0.13 -4.97
CA GLY A 146 9.29 0.94 -4.87
C GLY A 146 9.90 0.99 -3.46
N GLU A 147 9.19 0.48 -2.43
CA GLU A 147 9.66 0.60 -1.07
C GLU A 147 10.86 -0.31 -0.77
N ALA A 148 11.91 0.30 -0.20
CA ALA A 148 13.13 -0.40 0.17
C ALA A 148 13.41 -0.33 1.68
N MET A 149 13.36 0.88 2.26
CA MET A 149 13.88 1.13 3.61
C MET A 149 13.04 0.49 4.70
N ALA A 150 11.71 0.66 4.66
CA ALA A 150 10.82 0.04 5.64
C ALA A 150 10.89 -1.48 5.57
N VAL A 151 10.87 -2.03 4.35
CA VAL A 151 10.94 -3.48 4.12
C VAL A 151 12.26 -4.07 4.58
N MET A 152 13.38 -3.37 4.33
CA MET A 152 14.71 -3.80 4.76
C MET A 152 14.78 -4.07 6.28
N MET A 153 14.06 -3.31 7.08
CA MET A 153 14.08 -3.43 8.55
C MET A 153 13.25 -4.60 9.08
N VAL A 154 12.27 -5.10 8.32
CA VAL A 154 11.29 -6.08 8.82
C VAL A 154 11.28 -7.41 8.07
N SER A 155 11.94 -7.50 6.90
CA SER A 155 11.90 -8.70 6.05
C SER A 155 12.97 -9.74 6.36
N GLY A 156 13.99 -9.39 7.15
CA GLY A 156 15.13 -10.27 7.48
C GLY A 156 16.23 -10.34 6.42
N ASN A 157 15.98 -9.89 5.18
CA ASN A 157 16.94 -9.77 4.07
C ASN A 157 17.69 -11.05 3.65
N VAL A 158 17.14 -12.22 3.93
CA VAL A 158 17.72 -13.50 3.51
C VAL A 158 17.16 -13.90 2.14
N PRO A 159 17.97 -14.31 1.16
CA PRO A 159 17.53 -14.66 -0.19
C PRO A 159 16.89 -16.05 -0.25
N ASN A 160 15.84 -16.27 0.54
CA ASN A 160 15.05 -17.48 0.56
C ASN A 160 13.89 -17.43 -0.44
N MET A 161 13.31 -18.61 -0.72
CA MET A 161 12.01 -18.69 -1.39
C MET A 161 10.94 -18.02 -0.52
N PRO A 162 9.92 -17.37 -1.13
CA PRO A 162 8.91 -16.62 -0.39
C PRO A 162 8.03 -17.54 0.45
N GLU A 163 8.28 -17.55 1.74
CA GLU A 163 7.44 -18.16 2.77
C GLU A 163 6.87 -17.06 3.67
N LEU A 164 5.60 -17.19 4.05
CA LEU A 164 4.88 -16.13 4.76
C LEU A 164 5.55 -15.73 6.09
N LEU A 165 6.04 -16.71 6.85
CA LEU A 165 6.71 -16.53 8.14
C LEU A 165 8.24 -16.62 8.04
N GLY A 166 8.78 -16.82 6.85
CA GLY A 166 10.22 -16.92 6.59
C GLY A 166 10.82 -15.55 6.28
N SER A 167 12.11 -15.41 6.64
CA SER A 167 12.92 -14.25 6.23
C SER A 167 13.13 -14.27 4.72
N VAL A 168 12.92 -13.11 4.09
CA VAL A 168 12.95 -12.96 2.63
C VAL A 168 13.69 -11.70 2.21
N ARG A 169 14.12 -11.65 0.94
CA ARG A 169 14.78 -10.50 0.36
C ARG A 169 14.00 -9.96 -0.82
N PHE A 170 13.74 -8.66 -0.81
CA PHE A 170 13.10 -7.95 -1.91
C PHE A 170 14.15 -7.45 -2.92
N LEU A 171 13.74 -7.20 -4.17
CA LEU A 171 14.63 -6.65 -5.19
C LEU A 171 15.12 -5.24 -4.80
N THR A 172 14.23 -4.42 -4.27
CA THR A 172 14.54 -3.08 -3.79
C THR A 172 15.54 -3.09 -2.63
N THR A 173 15.36 -4.01 -1.66
CA THR A 173 16.27 -4.12 -0.52
C THR A 173 17.64 -4.65 -0.93
N ALA A 174 17.70 -5.57 -1.91
CA ALA A 174 18.97 -6.07 -2.44
C ALA A 174 19.81 -4.94 -3.07
N VAL A 175 19.18 -4.09 -3.90
CA VAL A 175 19.86 -2.95 -4.51
C VAL A 175 20.26 -1.93 -3.44
N ALA A 176 19.35 -1.55 -2.54
CA ALA A 176 19.60 -0.52 -1.54
C ALA A 176 20.69 -0.92 -0.52
N SER A 177 20.78 -2.19 -0.13
CA SER A 177 21.74 -2.65 0.87
C SER A 177 23.15 -2.89 0.31
N GLU A 178 23.28 -3.32 -0.96
CA GLU A 178 24.55 -3.79 -1.50
C GLU A 178 25.20 -2.86 -2.53
N MET A 179 24.44 -1.96 -3.17
CA MET A 179 24.95 -1.14 -4.27
C MET A 179 26.19 -0.32 -3.87
N SER A 180 26.23 0.21 -2.65
CA SER A 180 27.33 1.07 -2.18
C SER A 180 28.63 0.32 -1.92
N TYR A 181 28.55 -1.00 -1.65
CA TYR A 181 29.70 -1.84 -1.29
C TYR A 181 30.12 -2.80 -2.41
N SER A 182 29.31 -2.91 -3.46
CA SER A 182 29.54 -3.84 -4.55
C SER A 182 30.55 -3.31 -5.57
N SER A 183 31.31 -4.23 -6.18
CA SER A 183 32.26 -3.94 -7.25
C SER A 183 32.22 -5.05 -8.32
N GLY A 184 32.75 -4.77 -9.50
CA GLY A 184 32.88 -5.74 -10.58
C GLY A 184 31.55 -6.40 -10.99
N LEU A 185 31.51 -7.72 -11.08
CA LEU A 185 30.34 -8.52 -11.50
C LEU A 185 29.13 -8.34 -10.56
N GLN A 186 29.36 -8.23 -9.27
CA GLN A 186 28.27 -8.03 -8.31
C GLN A 186 27.53 -6.72 -8.58
N ARG A 187 28.26 -5.63 -8.83
CA ARG A 187 27.68 -4.33 -9.16
C ARG A 187 26.87 -4.38 -10.46
N GLN A 188 27.38 -5.08 -11.48
CA GLN A 188 26.66 -5.28 -12.73
C GLN A 188 25.36 -6.09 -12.53
N ALA A 189 25.39 -7.14 -11.68
CA ALA A 189 24.20 -7.88 -11.34
C ALA A 189 23.13 -7.01 -10.62
N LEU A 190 23.56 -6.14 -9.69
CA LEU A 190 22.64 -5.21 -9.02
C LEU A 190 22.04 -4.17 -9.98
N PHE A 191 22.82 -3.67 -10.95
CA PHE A 191 22.27 -2.81 -12.01
C PHE A 191 21.24 -3.56 -12.86
N SER A 192 21.48 -4.83 -13.18
CA SER A 192 20.52 -5.66 -13.92
C SER A 192 19.23 -5.86 -13.11
N ILE A 193 19.33 -6.09 -11.80
CA ILE A 193 18.17 -6.18 -10.90
C ILE A 193 17.39 -4.85 -10.87
N ALA A 194 18.10 -3.71 -10.76
CA ALA A 194 17.48 -2.39 -10.77
C ALA A 194 16.76 -2.11 -12.10
N LEU A 195 17.36 -2.49 -13.23
CA LEU A 195 16.75 -2.36 -14.55
C LEU A 195 15.49 -3.21 -14.68
N VAL A 196 15.54 -4.48 -14.26
CA VAL A 196 14.36 -5.37 -14.26
C VAL A 196 13.25 -4.80 -13.38
N LEU A 197 13.59 -4.28 -12.19
CA LEU A 197 12.62 -3.65 -11.30
C LEU A 197 12.00 -2.41 -11.95
N PHE A 198 12.80 -1.56 -12.58
CA PHE A 198 12.34 -0.38 -13.29
C PHE A 198 11.37 -0.74 -14.43
N LEU A 199 11.73 -1.70 -15.28
CA LEU A 199 10.87 -2.17 -16.37
C LEU A 199 9.58 -2.79 -15.84
N PHE A 200 9.64 -3.51 -14.73
CA PHE A 200 8.48 -4.11 -14.09
C PHE A 200 7.51 -3.05 -13.55
N ILE A 201 8.03 -2.01 -12.88
CA ILE A 201 7.22 -0.88 -12.41
C ILE A 201 6.58 -0.13 -13.58
N MET A 202 7.34 0.13 -14.65
CA MET A 202 6.83 0.77 -15.88
C MET A 202 5.72 -0.05 -16.52
N LEU A 203 5.90 -1.37 -16.61
CA LEU A 203 4.90 -2.29 -17.16
C LEU A 203 3.60 -2.26 -16.34
N ILE A 204 3.71 -2.39 -15.01
CA ILE A 204 2.52 -2.35 -14.13
C ILE A 204 1.80 -1.02 -14.26
N ASN A 205 2.51 0.11 -14.21
CA ASN A 205 1.89 1.42 -14.36
C ASN A 205 1.22 1.59 -15.74
N ALA A 206 1.87 1.12 -16.81
CA ALA A 206 1.29 1.17 -18.14
C ALA A 206 0.02 0.30 -18.24
N MET A 207 0.04 -0.92 -17.69
CA MET A 207 -1.14 -1.78 -17.65
C MET A 207 -2.29 -1.15 -16.85
N LEU A 208 -2.00 -0.64 -15.66
CA LEU A 208 -3.02 -0.01 -14.82
C LEU A 208 -3.63 1.23 -15.48
N ASN A 209 -2.81 2.06 -16.15
CA ASN A 209 -3.30 3.20 -16.91
C ASN A 209 -4.13 2.82 -18.16
N LEU A 210 -3.91 1.63 -18.71
CA LEU A 210 -4.70 1.15 -19.87
C LEU A 210 -6.10 0.68 -19.45
N PHE A 211 -6.26 0.24 -18.19
CA PHE A 211 -7.53 -0.20 -17.62
C PHE A 211 -8.35 0.92 -16.94
N LEU A 212 -7.78 2.10 -16.80
CA LEU A 212 -8.41 3.33 -16.29
C LEU A 212 -9.03 4.15 -17.40
#